data_f145994195353faa6b87e774a8179ed9
#
_entry.id   f145994195353faa6b87e774a8179ed9
#
_cell.length_a   1.000
_cell.length_b   1.000
_cell.length_c   1.000
_cell.angle_alpha   90.00
_cell.angle_beta   90.00
_cell.angle_gamma   90.00
#
_symmetry.space_group_name_H-M   'P 1'
#
loop_
_entity.id
_entity.type
_entity.pdbx_description
1 polymer ?
#
loop_
_entity_poly.entity_id
_entity_poly.type
_entity_poly.pdbx_seq_one_letter_code
_entity_poly.pdbx_strand_id
1 'polypeptide(L)'
;MKRKFLFGKNWFIEDFIPGETPTLTWGVVSEKEIYSGRSLYQKINIFDTKEFGRIMTLDGLTQLSTKQEFIYHEMLVHPAFFYHKNPKRVLIIGGGDGGVLREVVKHPVKEVILVDIDQKVIEVSKKYLPTVSAGAFGDKRVKVLCQDALEFVKRYRDYFDIIINDLTDPTGVSLFLWTTKFYQDIKRALKKDGVAIFQTAYLNEKFAKKSRKKIKKVFPFFGMHKAYVKCFPFDEHTFSVGSRGVDFRKSALAELKRKYKKLKIKTKYYDPTIHFASQVMPKYFKAS
;
A
#
# COMPACT_ATOMS: atom_id res chain seq x y z
N MET A 1 5.69 -21.29 -1.76
CA MET A 1 5.79 -20.94 -3.19
C MET A 1 5.55 -22.20 -4.00
N LYS A 2 4.53 -22.22 -4.87
CA LYS A 2 4.37 -23.33 -5.84
C LYS A 2 5.29 -23.05 -7.02
N ARG A 3 6.24 -23.92 -7.22
CA ARG A 3 7.11 -23.92 -8.40
C ARG A 3 6.71 -25.07 -9.30
N LYS A 4 6.59 -24.81 -10.58
CA LYS A 4 6.39 -25.84 -11.61
C LYS A 4 7.50 -25.74 -12.64
N PHE A 5 8.04 -26.88 -13.05
CA PHE A 5 8.94 -26.95 -14.18
C PHE A 5 8.11 -27.09 -15.44
N LEU A 6 8.04 -26.02 -16.24
CA LEU A 6 7.27 -25.97 -17.48
C LEU A 6 8.14 -25.38 -18.59
N PHE A 7 8.05 -25.90 -19.81
CA PHE A 7 8.81 -25.39 -20.96
C PHE A 7 10.33 -25.26 -20.69
N GLY A 8 10.91 -26.22 -19.98
CA GLY A 8 12.34 -26.21 -19.64
C GLY A 8 12.77 -25.16 -18.60
N LYS A 9 11.83 -24.54 -17.86
CA LYS A 9 12.11 -23.47 -16.89
C LYS A 9 11.34 -23.66 -15.59
N ASN A 10 11.90 -23.09 -14.52
CA ASN A 10 11.23 -23.02 -13.23
C ASN A 10 10.26 -21.83 -13.21
N TRP A 11 8.98 -22.10 -13.00
CA TRP A 11 7.95 -21.09 -12.89
C TRP A 11 7.53 -20.92 -11.44
N PHE A 12 7.42 -19.67 -11.00
CA PHE A 12 6.59 -19.30 -9.89
C PHE A 12 5.16 -19.19 -10.38
N ILE A 13 4.24 -19.85 -9.70
CA ILE A 13 2.81 -19.81 -10.02
C ILE A 13 2.06 -19.28 -8.80
N GLU A 14 1.28 -18.24 -8.99
CA GLU A 14 0.35 -17.69 -8.03
C GLU A 14 -1.08 -18.06 -8.47
N ASP A 15 -1.72 -18.89 -7.67
CA ASP A 15 -3.05 -19.45 -7.99
C ASP A 15 -4.08 -19.15 -6.88
N PHE A 16 -3.82 -18.15 -6.05
CA PHE A 16 -4.67 -17.82 -4.94
C PHE A 16 -5.22 -16.40 -5.05
N ILE A 17 -6.55 -16.29 -5.02
CA ILE A 17 -7.27 -15.03 -4.85
C ILE A 17 -8.02 -15.13 -3.52
N PRO A 18 -7.74 -14.28 -2.51
CA PRO A 18 -8.39 -14.36 -1.21
C PRO A 18 -9.91 -14.33 -1.31
N GLY A 19 -10.57 -15.35 -0.74
CA GLY A 19 -12.02 -15.42 -0.68
C GLY A 19 -12.75 -15.94 -1.92
N GLU A 20 -12.03 -16.42 -2.94
CA GLU A 20 -12.58 -17.06 -4.13
C GLU A 20 -11.86 -18.38 -4.45
N THR A 21 -12.58 -19.32 -5.10
CA THR A 21 -11.92 -20.50 -5.68
C THR A 21 -11.02 -20.04 -6.84
N PRO A 22 -9.73 -20.41 -6.86
CA PRO A 22 -8.82 -19.96 -7.91
C PRO A 22 -9.26 -20.50 -9.28
N THR A 23 -9.85 -19.66 -10.08
CA THR A 23 -10.18 -19.95 -11.50
C THR A 23 -9.23 -19.24 -12.46
N LEU A 24 -8.38 -18.37 -11.91
CA LEU A 24 -7.38 -17.59 -12.63
C LEU A 24 -6.05 -17.71 -11.92
N THR A 25 -4.98 -17.85 -12.65
CA THR A 25 -3.61 -17.90 -12.15
C THR A 25 -2.70 -17.07 -13.04
N TRP A 26 -1.59 -16.60 -12.47
CA TRP A 26 -0.51 -16.06 -13.28
C TRP A 26 0.82 -16.68 -12.88
N GLY A 27 1.79 -16.57 -13.76
CA GLY A 27 3.10 -17.11 -13.49
C GLY A 27 4.21 -16.32 -14.15
N VAL A 28 5.40 -16.44 -13.56
CA VAL A 28 6.63 -15.83 -14.06
C VAL A 28 7.79 -16.80 -13.91
N VAL A 29 8.74 -16.76 -14.85
CA VAL A 29 9.96 -17.57 -14.76
C VAL A 29 10.80 -17.07 -13.60
N SER A 30 11.08 -17.97 -12.64
CA SER A 30 12.01 -17.73 -11.54
C SER A 30 13.40 -18.11 -11.98
N GLU A 31 14.30 -17.15 -12.08
CA GLU A 31 15.69 -17.38 -12.49
C GLU A 31 16.54 -17.88 -11.32
N LYS A 32 16.46 -17.19 -10.18
CA LYS A 32 17.28 -17.50 -8.99
C LYS A 32 16.50 -17.24 -7.72
N GLU A 33 16.51 -18.19 -6.79
CA GLU A 33 16.05 -17.97 -5.43
C GLU A 33 17.11 -17.18 -4.66
N ILE A 34 16.69 -16.08 -4.04
CA ILE A 34 17.55 -15.19 -3.25
C ILE A 34 17.37 -15.46 -1.76
N TYR A 35 16.11 -15.68 -1.36
CA TYR A 35 15.76 -15.98 0.03
C TYR A 35 14.50 -16.83 0.10
N SER A 36 14.51 -17.80 0.99
CA SER A 36 13.33 -18.59 1.38
C SER A 36 13.39 -18.83 2.89
N GLY A 37 12.36 -18.39 3.60
CA GLY A 37 12.28 -18.56 5.04
C GLY A 37 10.87 -18.33 5.54
N ARG A 38 10.71 -18.40 6.88
CA ARG A 38 9.44 -18.19 7.56
C ARG A 38 9.63 -17.27 8.75
N SER A 39 8.67 -16.39 8.98
CA SER A 39 8.51 -15.65 10.22
C SER A 39 7.55 -16.39 11.16
N LEU A 40 7.16 -15.76 12.26
CA LEU A 40 6.08 -16.24 13.10
C LEU A 40 4.71 -16.19 12.40
N TYR A 41 4.57 -15.35 11.38
CA TYR A 41 3.30 -15.00 10.76
C TYR A 41 3.12 -15.65 9.39
N GLN A 42 4.20 -15.76 8.58
CA GLN A 42 4.09 -16.10 7.16
C GLN A 42 5.39 -16.64 6.56
N LYS A 43 5.26 -17.29 5.42
CA LYS A 43 6.40 -17.71 4.61
C LYS A 43 6.84 -16.57 3.70
N ILE A 44 8.14 -16.26 3.70
CA ILE A 44 8.72 -15.18 2.90
C ILE A 44 9.62 -15.80 1.84
N ASN A 45 9.38 -15.46 0.57
CA ASN A 45 10.29 -15.85 -0.52
C ASN A 45 10.69 -14.62 -1.32
N ILE A 46 11.96 -14.58 -1.75
CA ILE A 46 12.48 -13.58 -2.68
C ILE A 46 13.23 -14.31 -3.79
N PHE A 47 12.95 -13.95 -5.02
CA PHE A 47 13.59 -14.55 -6.19
C PHE A 47 13.72 -13.53 -7.32
N ASP A 48 14.72 -13.73 -8.17
CA ASP A 48 14.97 -12.88 -9.33
C ASP A 48 14.19 -13.37 -10.55
N THR A 49 13.73 -12.42 -11.35
CA THR A 49 13.05 -12.62 -12.63
C THR A 49 13.58 -11.63 -13.67
N LYS A 50 13.55 -12.02 -14.93
CA LYS A 50 13.95 -11.12 -16.03
C LYS A 50 12.97 -9.94 -16.18
N GLU A 51 11.66 -10.23 -16.15
CA GLU A 51 10.63 -9.23 -16.47
C GLU A 51 10.39 -8.24 -15.32
N PHE A 52 10.35 -8.73 -14.07
CA PHE A 52 9.93 -7.95 -12.91
C PHE A 52 11.09 -7.54 -11.99
N GLY A 53 12.34 -7.96 -12.31
CA GLY A 53 13.45 -7.86 -11.38
C GLY A 53 13.24 -8.80 -10.20
N ARG A 54 13.51 -8.35 -9.00
CA ARG A 54 13.32 -9.15 -7.80
C ARG A 54 11.88 -9.07 -7.34
N ILE A 55 11.27 -10.24 -7.09
CA ILE A 55 9.92 -10.37 -6.55
C ILE A 55 10.01 -10.84 -5.10
N MET A 56 9.21 -10.24 -4.22
CA MET A 56 8.93 -10.76 -2.87
C MET A 56 7.52 -11.32 -2.83
N THR A 57 7.37 -12.50 -2.20
CA THR A 57 6.07 -13.11 -1.92
C THR A 57 5.92 -13.41 -0.44
N LEU A 58 4.70 -13.23 0.07
CA LEU A 58 4.27 -13.64 1.41
C LEU A 58 3.20 -14.71 1.28
N ASP A 59 3.44 -15.88 1.89
CA ASP A 59 2.59 -17.09 1.75
C ASP A 59 2.29 -17.48 0.29
N GLY A 60 3.16 -17.10 -0.64
CA GLY A 60 3.02 -17.37 -2.07
C GLY A 60 2.23 -16.31 -2.85
N LEU A 61 1.80 -15.24 -2.18
CA LEU A 61 1.17 -14.08 -2.83
C LEU A 61 2.23 -13.01 -3.13
N THR A 62 2.24 -12.51 -4.33
CA THR A 62 3.16 -11.44 -4.75
C THR A 62 2.86 -10.16 -3.98
N GLN A 63 3.89 -9.59 -3.35
CA GLN A 63 3.77 -8.33 -2.61
C GLN A 63 4.38 -7.16 -3.36
N LEU A 64 5.48 -7.38 -4.07
CA LEU A 64 6.13 -6.36 -4.86
C LEU A 64 7.06 -6.94 -5.93
N SER A 65 7.41 -6.10 -6.88
CA SER A 65 8.49 -6.31 -7.85
C SER A 65 9.37 -5.07 -7.91
N THR A 66 10.69 -5.24 -7.84
CA THR A 66 11.62 -4.09 -7.78
C THR A 66 11.59 -3.19 -9.02
N LYS A 67 11.11 -3.68 -10.15
CA LYS A 67 10.99 -2.89 -11.38
C LYS A 67 9.71 -2.03 -11.42
N GLN A 68 8.69 -2.32 -10.58
CA GLN A 68 7.37 -1.69 -10.75
C GLN A 68 6.67 -1.28 -9.45
N GLU A 69 7.26 -1.57 -8.29
CA GLU A 69 6.71 -1.26 -6.97
C GLU A 69 6.41 0.25 -6.79
N PHE A 70 7.15 1.10 -7.52
CA PHE A 70 6.99 2.55 -7.44
C PHE A 70 5.59 3.01 -7.87
N ILE A 71 4.92 2.31 -8.79
CA ILE A 71 3.55 2.65 -9.20
C ILE A 71 2.61 2.52 -8.00
N TYR A 72 2.69 1.41 -7.28
CA TYR A 72 1.89 1.13 -6.10
C TYR A 72 2.21 2.10 -4.97
N HIS A 73 3.48 2.24 -4.60
CA HIS A 73 3.88 3.05 -3.45
C HIS A 73 3.63 4.54 -3.66
N GLU A 74 3.88 5.07 -4.87
CA GLU A 74 3.57 6.45 -5.18
C GLU A 74 2.06 6.72 -5.14
N MET A 75 1.23 5.80 -5.64
CA MET A 75 -0.23 5.95 -5.62
C MET A 75 -0.83 5.73 -4.23
N LEU A 76 -0.22 4.93 -3.38
CA LEU A 76 -0.65 4.77 -1.99
C LEU A 76 -0.24 5.95 -1.09
N VAL A 77 0.80 6.71 -1.46
CA VAL A 77 1.32 7.79 -0.61
C VAL A 77 0.86 9.17 -1.08
N HIS A 78 1.22 9.54 -2.29
CA HIS A 78 1.14 10.94 -2.72
C HIS A 78 -0.29 11.51 -2.74
N PRO A 79 -1.36 10.79 -3.12
CA PRO A 79 -2.70 11.36 -3.10
C PRO A 79 -3.09 11.95 -1.75
N ALA A 80 -2.85 11.22 -0.64
CA ALA A 80 -3.15 11.71 0.70
C ALA A 80 -2.37 12.99 1.06
N PHE A 81 -1.10 13.04 0.68
CA PHE A 81 -0.27 14.22 0.90
C PHE A 81 -0.72 15.44 0.09
N PHE A 82 -1.24 15.21 -1.11
CA PHE A 82 -1.71 16.31 -1.95
C PHE A 82 -3.08 16.84 -1.51
N TYR A 83 -3.89 16.04 -0.84
CA TYR A 83 -5.14 16.48 -0.22
C TYR A 83 -4.91 17.27 1.07
N HIS A 84 -3.94 16.89 1.89
CA HIS A 84 -3.68 17.59 3.15
C HIS A 84 -2.79 18.82 2.91
N LYS A 85 -3.11 19.95 3.57
CA LYS A 85 -2.39 21.22 3.35
C LYS A 85 -0.94 21.18 3.79
N ASN A 86 -0.64 20.66 4.98
CA ASN A 86 0.70 20.68 5.57
C ASN A 86 0.88 19.52 6.58
N PRO A 87 0.97 18.26 6.12
CA PRO A 87 1.10 17.12 7.02
C PRO A 87 2.46 17.10 7.72
N LYS A 88 2.47 16.77 9.01
CA LYS A 88 3.67 16.70 9.87
C LYS A 88 3.86 15.35 10.52
N ARG A 89 2.77 14.70 10.95
CA ARG A 89 2.80 13.40 11.63
C ARG A 89 2.11 12.35 10.80
N VAL A 90 2.85 11.30 10.46
CA VAL A 90 2.38 10.23 9.57
C VAL A 90 2.48 8.89 10.28
N LEU A 91 1.43 8.10 10.21
CA LEU A 91 1.43 6.70 10.60
C LEU A 91 1.38 5.85 9.33
N ILE A 92 2.27 4.87 9.24
CA ILE A 92 2.24 3.80 8.25
C ILE A 92 1.90 2.50 8.99
N ILE A 93 0.85 1.82 8.56
CA ILE A 93 0.39 0.54 9.10
C ILE A 93 0.73 -0.54 8.07
N GLY A 94 1.57 -1.49 8.45
CA GLY A 94 2.23 -2.40 7.51
C GLY A 94 3.41 -1.74 6.80
N GLY A 95 3.67 -2.11 5.56
CA GLY A 95 4.72 -1.51 4.74
C GLY A 95 6.15 -1.90 5.15
N GLY A 96 6.33 -3.09 5.71
CA GLY A 96 7.62 -3.60 6.16
C GLY A 96 8.68 -3.71 5.08
N ASP A 97 8.32 -3.60 3.80
CA ASP A 97 9.27 -3.50 2.68
C ASP A 97 9.97 -2.13 2.57
N GLY A 98 9.36 -1.08 3.16
CA GLY A 98 9.90 0.27 3.20
C GLY A 98 9.63 1.13 1.96
N GLY A 99 8.85 0.66 0.98
CA GLY A 99 8.51 1.42 -0.22
C GLY A 99 7.59 2.60 0.08
N VAL A 100 6.55 2.40 0.88
CA VAL A 100 5.71 3.48 1.42
C VAL A 100 6.55 4.47 2.22
N LEU A 101 7.44 3.97 3.08
CA LEU A 101 8.31 4.80 3.90
C LEU A 101 9.20 5.70 3.04
N ARG A 102 9.80 5.16 1.95
CA ARG A 102 10.59 5.92 0.98
C ARG A 102 9.80 7.09 0.38
N GLU A 103 8.55 6.87 0.01
CA GLU A 103 7.73 7.91 -0.58
C GLU A 103 7.31 8.97 0.45
N VAL A 104 7.01 8.56 1.69
CA VAL A 104 6.64 9.48 2.78
C VAL A 104 7.78 10.43 3.13
N VAL A 105 9.02 9.96 3.23
CA VAL A 105 10.16 10.81 3.64
C VAL A 105 10.58 11.83 2.57
N LYS A 106 10.07 11.72 1.34
CA LYS A 106 10.20 12.77 0.31
C LYS A 106 9.45 14.04 0.68
N HIS A 107 8.45 13.95 1.57
CA HIS A 107 7.66 15.09 2.01
C HIS A 107 8.23 15.75 3.28
N PRO A 108 7.91 17.05 3.54
CA PRO A 108 8.43 17.81 4.68
C PRO A 108 7.70 17.45 5.99
N VAL A 109 7.68 16.17 6.33
CA VAL A 109 7.12 15.65 7.57
C VAL A 109 8.07 15.83 8.75
N LYS A 110 7.55 15.83 9.96
CA LYS A 110 8.33 15.93 11.21
C LYS A 110 8.52 14.57 11.89
N GLU A 111 7.52 13.72 11.79
CA GLU A 111 7.50 12.42 12.44
C GLU A 111 6.81 11.39 11.53
N VAL A 112 7.43 10.24 11.39
CA VAL A 112 6.87 9.08 10.71
C VAL A 112 6.97 7.89 11.64
N ILE A 113 5.86 7.25 11.94
CA ILE A 113 5.83 5.99 12.67
C ILE A 113 5.38 4.91 11.70
N LEU A 114 6.21 3.89 11.52
CA LEU A 114 5.87 2.68 10.80
C LEU A 114 5.62 1.57 11.82
N VAL A 115 4.45 0.95 11.74
CA VAL A 115 4.05 -0.17 12.60
C VAL A 115 3.79 -1.39 11.74
N ASP A 116 4.64 -2.38 11.83
CA ASP A 116 4.48 -3.69 11.19
C ASP A 116 4.62 -4.78 12.25
N ILE A 117 3.81 -5.81 12.16
CA ILE A 117 3.85 -6.92 13.12
C ILE A 117 5.03 -7.87 12.83
N ASP A 118 5.51 -7.91 11.61
CA ASP A 118 6.49 -8.89 11.14
C ASP A 118 7.90 -8.28 11.01
N GLN A 119 8.65 -8.33 12.10
CA GLN A 119 10.05 -7.90 12.11
C GLN A 119 10.89 -8.59 11.02
N LYS A 120 10.57 -9.86 10.71
CA LYS A 120 11.33 -10.62 9.72
C LYS A 120 11.17 -10.07 8.31
N VAL A 121 9.97 -9.58 7.95
CA VAL A 121 9.74 -8.90 6.67
C VAL A 121 10.64 -7.66 6.57
N ILE A 122 10.72 -6.84 7.62
CA ILE A 122 11.57 -5.63 7.66
C ILE A 122 13.05 -5.98 7.48
N GLU A 123 13.54 -6.99 8.23
CA GLU A 123 14.95 -7.44 8.15
C GLU A 123 15.31 -7.95 6.75
N VAL A 124 14.47 -8.82 6.20
CA VAL A 124 14.65 -9.42 4.88
C VAL A 124 14.59 -8.37 3.78
N SER A 125 13.67 -7.40 3.89
CA SER A 125 13.54 -6.29 2.95
C SER A 125 14.76 -5.38 2.97
N LYS A 126 15.25 -4.98 4.14
CA LYS A 126 16.49 -4.20 4.27
C LYS A 126 17.68 -4.90 3.62
N LYS A 127 17.78 -6.22 3.78
CA LYS A 127 18.93 -7.00 3.30
C LYS A 127 18.86 -7.28 1.79
N TYR A 128 17.70 -7.70 1.31
CA TYR A 128 17.57 -8.24 -0.04
C TYR A 128 16.83 -7.32 -1.03
N LEU A 129 16.15 -6.27 -0.54
CA LEU A 129 15.40 -5.30 -1.33
C LEU A 129 15.81 -3.84 -1.02
N PRO A 130 17.13 -3.53 -0.90
CA PRO A 130 17.58 -2.21 -0.42
C PRO A 130 17.12 -1.05 -1.30
N THR A 131 16.90 -1.29 -2.60
CA THR A 131 16.42 -0.27 -3.56
C THR A 131 14.97 0.14 -3.31
N VAL A 132 14.15 -0.71 -2.67
CA VAL A 132 12.74 -0.43 -2.36
C VAL A 132 12.65 0.66 -1.30
N SER A 133 13.32 0.48 -0.18
CA SER A 133 13.33 1.49 0.89
C SER A 133 14.29 2.65 0.61
N ALA A 134 15.31 2.44 -0.25
CA ALA A 134 16.33 3.44 -0.61
C ALA A 134 16.89 4.21 0.59
N GLY A 135 17.14 3.51 1.70
CA GLY A 135 17.71 4.09 2.93
C GLY A 135 16.69 4.76 3.87
N ALA A 136 15.40 4.78 3.53
CA ALA A 136 14.37 5.49 4.30
C ALA A 136 14.24 4.99 5.76
N PHE A 137 14.56 3.74 6.04
CA PHE A 137 14.58 3.22 7.41
C PHE A 137 15.60 3.92 8.33
N GLY A 138 16.62 4.57 7.78
CA GLY A 138 17.63 5.34 8.50
C GLY A 138 17.32 6.84 8.64
N ASP A 139 16.19 7.32 8.12
CA ASP A 139 15.83 8.73 8.24
C ASP A 139 15.52 9.07 9.71
N LYS A 140 16.13 10.15 10.21
CA LYS A 140 16.01 10.59 11.61
C LYS A 140 14.59 10.91 12.08
N ARG A 141 13.67 11.12 11.15
CA ARG A 141 12.24 11.40 11.42
C ARG A 141 11.44 10.12 11.63
N VAL A 142 12.02 8.94 11.34
CA VAL A 142 11.34 7.64 11.27
C VAL A 142 11.53 6.86 12.55
N LYS A 143 10.42 6.31 13.05
CA LYS A 143 10.39 5.29 14.10
C LYS A 143 9.74 4.04 13.54
N VAL A 144 10.45 2.91 13.59
CA VAL A 144 9.93 1.60 13.19
C VAL A 144 9.61 0.79 14.43
N LEU A 145 8.37 0.31 14.52
CA LEU A 145 7.85 -0.42 15.68
C LEU A 145 7.28 -1.77 15.22
N CYS A 146 7.78 -2.86 15.81
CA CYS A 146 7.25 -4.20 15.59
C CYS A 146 6.13 -4.47 16.60
N GLN A 147 4.88 -4.12 16.26
CA GLN A 147 3.72 -4.19 17.13
C GLN A 147 2.45 -4.50 16.34
N ASP A 148 1.43 -4.98 17.05
CA ASP A 148 0.08 -5.09 16.49
C ASP A 148 -0.53 -3.70 16.24
N ALA A 149 -0.87 -3.42 15.01
CA ALA A 149 -1.45 -2.15 14.59
C ALA A 149 -2.85 -1.90 15.18
N LEU A 150 -3.64 -2.96 15.48
CA LEU A 150 -4.94 -2.84 16.16
C LEU A 150 -4.77 -2.20 17.54
N GLU A 151 -3.80 -2.70 18.30
CA GLU A 151 -3.55 -2.19 19.66
C GLU A 151 -2.81 -0.85 19.62
N PHE A 152 -1.96 -0.67 18.62
CA PHE A 152 -1.21 0.58 18.47
C PHE A 152 -2.14 1.77 18.18
N VAL A 153 -3.03 1.67 17.19
CA VAL A 153 -3.86 2.80 16.75
C VAL A 153 -4.87 3.23 17.83
N LYS A 154 -5.29 2.31 18.71
CA LYS A 154 -6.21 2.61 19.81
C LYS A 154 -5.66 3.62 20.81
N ARG A 155 -4.34 3.76 20.93
CA ARG A 155 -3.68 4.68 21.88
C ARG A 155 -3.76 6.13 21.44
N TYR A 156 -4.18 6.41 20.20
CA TYR A 156 -4.15 7.76 19.62
C TYR A 156 -5.53 8.34 19.39
N ARG A 157 -5.62 9.65 19.60
CA ARG A 157 -6.77 10.49 19.28
C ARG A 157 -6.26 11.82 18.76
N ASP A 158 -6.79 12.28 17.63
CA ASP A 158 -6.48 13.61 17.03
C ASP A 158 -4.96 13.89 16.89
N TYR A 159 -4.18 12.88 16.52
CA TYR A 159 -2.72 12.96 16.53
C TYR A 159 -2.09 12.99 15.13
N PHE A 160 -2.51 12.14 14.22
CA PHE A 160 -1.91 12.00 12.91
C PHE A 160 -2.57 12.91 11.88
N ASP A 161 -1.74 13.51 11.01
CA ASP A 161 -2.20 14.26 9.84
C ASP A 161 -2.54 13.30 8.69
N ILE A 162 -1.71 12.26 8.52
CA ILE A 162 -1.92 11.23 7.51
C ILE A 162 -1.76 9.84 8.16
N ILE A 163 -2.63 8.91 7.80
CA ILE A 163 -2.48 7.48 8.09
C ILE A 163 -2.53 6.73 6.76
N ILE A 164 -1.49 5.93 6.50
CA ILE A 164 -1.37 5.08 5.32
C ILE A 164 -1.51 3.64 5.77
N ASN A 165 -2.48 2.93 5.20
CA ASN A 165 -2.73 1.53 5.49
C ASN A 165 -2.24 0.69 4.31
N ASP A 166 -1.08 0.05 4.51
CA ASP A 166 -0.39 -0.82 3.56
C ASP A 166 -0.35 -2.25 4.09
N LEU A 167 -1.52 -2.79 4.33
CA LEU A 167 -1.69 -4.16 4.81
C LEU A 167 -1.70 -5.15 3.65
N THR A 168 -1.26 -6.37 3.94
CA THR A 168 -1.46 -7.51 3.04
C THR A 168 -2.94 -7.80 2.84
N ASP A 169 -3.26 -8.59 1.83
CA ASP A 169 -4.62 -9.09 1.60
C ASP A 169 -5.21 -9.74 2.86
N PRO A 170 -6.55 -9.79 2.99
CA PRO A 170 -7.24 -10.23 4.19
C PRO A 170 -7.13 -11.75 4.41
N THR A 171 -5.93 -12.19 4.68
CA THR A 171 -5.59 -13.58 5.01
C THR A 171 -4.95 -13.67 6.38
N GLY A 172 -5.16 -14.78 7.10
CA GLY A 172 -4.51 -14.98 8.40
C GLY A 172 -4.75 -13.84 9.38
N VAL A 173 -3.67 -13.30 9.92
CA VAL A 173 -3.71 -12.23 10.95
C VAL A 173 -4.22 -10.88 10.44
N SER A 174 -4.13 -10.62 9.14
CA SER A 174 -4.60 -9.35 8.58
C SER A 174 -6.13 -9.20 8.54
N LEU A 175 -6.91 -10.28 8.62
CA LEU A 175 -8.37 -10.25 8.57
C LEU A 175 -9.01 -9.29 9.59
N PHE A 176 -8.45 -9.20 10.79
CA PHE A 176 -8.96 -8.33 11.87
C PHE A 176 -8.75 -6.84 11.58
N LEU A 177 -7.85 -6.49 10.67
CA LEU A 177 -7.54 -5.12 10.26
C LEU A 177 -8.46 -4.59 9.14
N TRP A 178 -9.41 -5.42 8.66
CA TRP A 178 -10.37 -5.05 7.61
C TRP A 178 -11.79 -4.88 8.15
N THR A 179 -11.91 -4.39 9.38
CA THR A 179 -13.18 -4.23 10.08
C THR A 179 -13.62 -2.77 10.18
N THR A 180 -14.94 -2.55 10.27
CA THR A 180 -15.47 -1.19 10.51
C THR A 180 -14.89 -0.57 11.78
N LYS A 181 -14.70 -1.38 12.82
CA LYS A 181 -14.10 -0.93 14.09
C LYS A 181 -12.69 -0.40 13.90
N PHE A 182 -11.85 -1.09 13.15
CA PHE A 182 -10.49 -0.64 12.86
C PHE A 182 -10.48 0.68 12.08
N TYR A 183 -11.35 0.83 11.08
CA TYR A 183 -11.47 2.10 10.35
C TYR A 183 -11.97 3.25 11.25
N GLN A 184 -12.84 2.98 12.23
CA GLN A 184 -13.24 3.95 13.24
C GLN A 184 -12.08 4.36 14.15
N ASP A 185 -11.24 3.41 14.55
CA ASP A 185 -10.04 3.69 15.35
C ASP A 185 -9.02 4.53 14.56
N ILE A 186 -8.80 4.21 13.28
CA ILE A 186 -8.00 5.05 12.37
C ILE A 186 -8.59 6.48 12.30
N LYS A 187 -9.91 6.62 12.06
CA LYS A 187 -10.57 7.92 12.01
C LYS A 187 -10.37 8.69 13.33
N ARG A 188 -10.47 8.03 14.48
CA ARG A 188 -10.26 8.67 15.79
C ARG A 188 -8.82 9.15 15.97
N ALA A 189 -7.83 8.38 15.50
CA ALA A 189 -6.42 8.72 15.58
C ALA A 189 -6.01 9.89 14.68
N LEU A 190 -6.76 10.14 13.60
CA LEU A 190 -6.57 11.28 12.71
C LEU A 190 -6.99 12.59 13.38
N LYS A 191 -6.28 13.68 13.07
CA LYS A 191 -6.72 15.05 13.36
C LYS A 191 -8.01 15.41 12.61
N LYS A 192 -8.61 16.56 12.93
CA LYS A 192 -9.86 17.05 12.31
C LYS A 192 -9.73 17.21 10.79
N ASP A 193 -8.56 17.62 10.30
CA ASP A 193 -8.23 17.75 8.86
C ASP A 193 -7.43 16.57 8.33
N GLY A 194 -7.34 15.48 9.09
CA GLY A 194 -6.55 14.30 8.75
C GLY A 194 -7.13 13.48 7.60
N VAL A 195 -6.22 12.83 6.87
CA VAL A 195 -6.51 12.00 5.71
C VAL A 195 -5.95 10.60 5.93
N ALA A 196 -6.76 9.57 5.71
CA ALA A 196 -6.30 8.20 5.61
C ALA A 196 -6.36 7.70 4.16
N ILE A 197 -5.38 6.89 3.79
CA ILE A 197 -5.39 6.17 2.51
C ILE A 197 -5.14 4.69 2.77
N PHE A 198 -5.86 3.85 2.03
CA PHE A 198 -5.91 2.40 2.23
C PHE A 198 -5.65 1.72 0.90
N GLN A 199 -4.74 0.77 0.86
CA GLN A 199 -4.78 -0.20 -0.21
C GLN A 199 -6.11 -0.96 -0.09
N THR A 200 -6.81 -1.16 -1.17
CA THR A 200 -8.12 -1.84 -1.20
C THR A 200 -8.21 -2.84 -2.35
N ALA A 201 -7.12 -3.55 -2.57
CA ALA A 201 -7.01 -4.64 -3.54
C ALA A 201 -7.55 -4.29 -4.95
N TYR A 202 -8.04 -5.25 -5.67
CA TYR A 202 -8.49 -5.06 -7.06
C TYR A 202 -9.87 -4.39 -7.19
N LEU A 203 -10.07 -3.67 -8.29
CA LEU A 203 -11.27 -2.87 -8.53
C LEU A 203 -12.57 -3.68 -8.41
N ASN A 204 -12.62 -4.87 -9.00
CA ASN A 204 -13.84 -5.68 -9.07
C ASN A 204 -13.93 -6.79 -8.03
N GLU A 205 -12.93 -6.96 -7.20
CA GLU A 205 -12.91 -7.99 -6.17
C GLU A 205 -14.02 -7.78 -5.12
N LYS A 206 -14.71 -8.85 -4.73
CA LYS A 206 -15.83 -8.81 -3.76
C LYS A 206 -15.40 -8.28 -2.40
N PHE A 207 -14.23 -8.70 -1.95
CA PHE A 207 -13.68 -8.25 -0.68
C PHE A 207 -13.36 -6.76 -0.70
N ALA A 208 -12.70 -6.29 -1.76
CA ALA A 208 -12.39 -4.87 -1.97
C ALA A 208 -13.66 -4.00 -1.95
N LYS A 209 -14.74 -4.45 -2.60
CA LYS A 209 -16.05 -3.80 -2.56
C LYS A 209 -16.60 -3.67 -1.14
N LYS A 210 -16.51 -4.76 -0.32
CA LYS A 210 -16.93 -4.74 1.09
C LYS A 210 -16.10 -3.75 1.92
N SER A 211 -14.79 -3.72 1.71
CA SER A 211 -13.88 -2.81 2.42
C SER A 211 -14.16 -1.35 2.09
N ARG A 212 -14.32 -1.02 0.81
CA ARG A 212 -14.69 0.32 0.36
C ARG A 212 -16.02 0.81 0.95
N LYS A 213 -17.04 -0.05 1.04
CA LYS A 213 -18.31 0.26 1.71
C LYS A 213 -18.12 0.61 3.19
N LYS A 214 -17.28 -0.15 3.91
CA LYS A 214 -16.99 0.12 5.32
C LYS A 214 -16.26 1.45 5.49
N ILE A 215 -15.24 1.73 4.67
CA ILE A 215 -14.50 3.00 4.70
C ILE A 215 -15.45 4.16 4.41
N LYS A 216 -16.26 4.08 3.35
CA LYS A 216 -17.26 5.10 2.99
C LYS A 216 -18.28 5.37 4.10
N LYS A 217 -18.68 4.33 4.87
CA LYS A 217 -19.59 4.47 6.03
C LYS A 217 -18.91 5.21 7.19
N VAL A 218 -17.61 5.02 7.38
CA VAL A 218 -16.86 5.59 8.51
C VAL A 218 -16.45 7.03 8.27
N PHE A 219 -15.99 7.37 7.07
CA PHE A 219 -15.42 8.68 6.78
C PHE A 219 -16.46 9.62 6.12
N PRO A 220 -16.58 10.88 6.57
CA PRO A 220 -17.49 11.85 5.97
C PRO A 220 -17.14 12.20 4.52
N PHE A 221 -15.86 12.14 4.16
CA PHE A 221 -15.37 12.32 2.80
C PHE A 221 -14.67 11.05 2.36
N PHE A 222 -15.13 10.49 1.26
CA PHE A 222 -14.62 9.26 0.67
C PHE A 222 -14.30 9.49 -0.81
N GLY A 223 -13.18 8.96 -1.27
CA GLY A 223 -12.76 8.92 -2.65
C GLY A 223 -11.91 7.69 -2.95
N MET A 224 -11.53 7.54 -4.20
CA MET A 224 -10.76 6.39 -4.64
C MET A 224 -9.84 6.77 -5.79
N HIS A 225 -8.66 6.21 -5.78
CA HIS A 225 -7.71 6.18 -6.90
C HIS A 225 -7.53 4.75 -7.39
N LYS A 226 -7.10 4.58 -8.61
CA LYS A 226 -6.73 3.29 -9.18
C LYS A 226 -5.46 3.40 -10.00
N ALA A 227 -4.71 2.30 -10.09
CA ALA A 227 -3.57 2.18 -10.97
C ALA A 227 -3.37 0.73 -11.41
N TYR A 228 -2.90 0.54 -12.63
CA TYR A 228 -2.47 -0.76 -13.09
C TYR A 228 -1.03 -1.02 -12.65
N VAL A 229 -0.86 -2.04 -11.82
CA VAL A 229 0.45 -2.49 -11.33
C VAL A 229 0.72 -3.86 -11.95
N LYS A 230 1.64 -3.94 -12.89
CA LYS A 230 1.85 -5.13 -13.73
C LYS A 230 2.16 -6.42 -12.96
N CYS A 231 2.79 -6.34 -11.78
CA CYS A 231 3.01 -7.51 -10.94
C CYS A 231 1.77 -7.94 -10.12
N PHE A 232 0.66 -7.20 -10.24
CA PHE A 232 -0.67 -7.55 -9.75
C PHE A 232 -1.64 -7.59 -10.94
N PRO A 233 -1.58 -8.63 -11.80
CA PRO A 233 -2.08 -8.55 -13.16
C PRO A 233 -3.59 -8.77 -13.33
N PHE A 234 -4.32 -9.08 -12.25
CA PHE A 234 -5.72 -9.53 -12.38
C PHE A 234 -6.70 -8.40 -12.67
N ASP A 235 -6.46 -7.19 -12.15
CA ASP A 235 -7.30 -5.99 -12.37
C ASP A 235 -6.52 -4.73 -11.94
N GLU A 236 -7.11 -3.54 -12.11
CA GLU A 236 -6.56 -2.31 -11.56
C GLU A 236 -6.58 -2.34 -10.01
N HIS A 237 -5.45 -2.03 -9.41
CA HIS A 237 -5.32 -1.90 -7.97
C HIS A 237 -5.95 -0.59 -7.48
N THR A 238 -6.63 -0.62 -6.35
CA THR A 238 -7.37 0.53 -5.82
C THR A 238 -6.82 1.04 -4.50
N PHE A 239 -6.89 2.35 -4.34
CA PHE A 239 -6.45 3.08 -3.16
C PHE A 239 -7.61 3.95 -2.68
N SER A 240 -8.26 3.53 -1.60
CA SER A 240 -9.39 4.27 -1.03
C SER A 240 -8.89 5.38 -0.12
N VAL A 241 -9.49 6.55 -0.22
CA VAL A 241 -9.18 7.71 0.62
C VAL A 241 -10.36 8.05 1.49
N GLY A 242 -10.09 8.22 2.78
CA GLY A 242 -11.05 8.72 3.76
C GLY A 242 -10.52 9.96 4.47
N SER A 243 -11.34 11.00 4.65
CA SER A 243 -10.95 12.17 5.42
C SER A 243 -11.97 12.53 6.48
N ARG A 244 -11.50 13.13 7.60
CA ARG A 244 -12.38 13.67 8.65
C ARG A 244 -12.94 15.03 8.30
N GLY A 245 -12.20 15.89 7.59
CA GLY A 245 -12.59 17.28 7.34
C GLY A 245 -12.16 17.86 5.98
N VAL A 246 -11.33 17.15 5.23
CA VAL A 246 -10.89 17.58 3.89
C VAL A 246 -11.86 17.06 2.84
N ASP A 247 -12.58 17.96 2.18
CA ASP A 247 -13.36 17.61 0.99
C ASP A 247 -12.47 17.66 -0.26
N PHE A 248 -11.82 16.58 -0.58
CA PHE A 248 -10.90 16.48 -1.71
C PHE A 248 -11.56 16.52 -3.09
N ARG A 249 -12.90 16.42 -3.17
CA ARG A 249 -13.64 16.66 -4.42
C ARG A 249 -13.51 18.10 -4.91
N LYS A 250 -13.14 19.01 -4.00
CA LYS A 250 -12.89 20.43 -4.30
C LYS A 250 -11.46 20.71 -4.77
N SER A 251 -10.61 19.69 -4.86
CA SER A 251 -9.22 19.86 -5.30
C SER A 251 -9.17 20.27 -6.77
N ALA A 252 -8.40 21.30 -7.08
CA ALA A 252 -8.21 21.79 -8.44
C ALA A 252 -6.84 21.37 -9.00
N LEU A 253 -6.81 20.96 -10.27
CA LEU A 253 -5.56 20.54 -10.95
C LEU A 253 -4.46 21.62 -10.87
N ALA A 254 -4.82 22.89 -11.06
CA ALA A 254 -3.89 23.99 -11.00
C ALA A 254 -3.23 24.14 -9.61
N GLU A 255 -4.00 23.92 -8.54
CA GLU A 255 -3.49 23.93 -7.17
C GLU A 255 -2.51 22.78 -6.91
N LEU A 256 -2.87 21.56 -7.34
CA LEU A 256 -1.99 20.41 -7.22
C LEU A 256 -0.71 20.57 -8.02
N LYS A 257 -0.76 21.10 -9.24
CA LYS A 257 0.43 21.41 -10.05
C LYS A 257 1.35 22.41 -9.33
N ARG A 258 0.80 23.45 -8.74
CA ARG A 258 1.57 24.46 -7.97
C ARG A 258 2.24 23.81 -6.75
N LYS A 259 1.51 22.99 -5.99
CA LYS A 259 2.01 22.25 -4.82
C LYS A 259 3.11 21.27 -5.21
N TYR A 260 2.90 20.49 -6.27
CA TYR A 260 3.89 19.54 -6.80
C TYR A 260 5.19 20.23 -7.19
N LYS A 261 5.10 21.32 -7.96
CA LYS A 261 6.28 22.14 -8.34
C LYS A 261 7.03 22.69 -7.11
N LYS A 262 6.30 23.17 -6.09
CA LYS A 262 6.88 23.69 -4.84
C LYS A 262 7.61 22.62 -4.04
N LEU A 263 7.06 21.41 -3.94
CA LEU A 263 7.62 20.33 -3.15
C LEU A 263 8.88 19.70 -3.79
N LYS A 264 9.05 19.82 -5.11
CA LYS A 264 10.19 19.28 -5.87
C LYS A 264 10.45 17.78 -5.62
N ILE A 265 9.39 17.04 -5.30
CA ILE A 265 9.50 15.59 -5.09
C ILE A 265 9.79 14.89 -6.42
N LYS A 266 10.63 13.86 -6.37
CA LYS A 266 10.94 13.03 -7.54
C LYS A 266 10.05 11.79 -7.53
N THR A 267 9.20 11.66 -8.53
CA THR A 267 8.30 10.53 -8.76
C THR A 267 8.56 9.94 -10.15
N LYS A 268 8.24 8.67 -10.34
CA LYS A 268 8.36 7.97 -11.63
C LYS A 268 7.01 7.79 -12.32
N TYR A 269 5.94 7.72 -11.55
CA TYR A 269 4.58 7.47 -12.04
C TYR A 269 3.63 8.60 -11.67
N TYR A 270 3.60 8.99 -10.38
CA TYR A 270 2.63 9.95 -9.87
C TYR A 270 2.98 11.38 -10.29
N ASP A 271 2.00 12.08 -10.81
CA ASP A 271 1.98 13.52 -11.00
C ASP A 271 0.54 14.07 -10.78
N PRO A 272 0.33 15.39 -10.79
CA PRO A 272 -1.02 15.97 -10.68
C PRO A 272 -2.00 15.53 -11.77
N THR A 273 -1.56 15.17 -12.96
CA THR A 273 -2.42 14.67 -14.05
C THR A 273 -2.87 13.25 -13.74
N ILE A 274 -1.93 12.39 -13.37
CA ILE A 274 -2.22 11.02 -12.90
C ILE A 274 -3.12 11.04 -11.68
N HIS A 275 -2.93 11.99 -10.74
CA HIS A 275 -3.80 12.14 -9.58
C HIS A 275 -5.28 12.25 -9.98
N PHE A 276 -5.62 13.08 -10.97
CA PHE A 276 -6.99 13.23 -11.45
C PHE A 276 -7.45 12.06 -12.32
N ALA A 277 -6.61 11.60 -13.24
CA ALA A 277 -6.94 10.49 -14.14
C ALA A 277 -7.25 9.22 -13.35
N SER A 278 -6.51 8.95 -12.28
CA SER A 278 -6.69 7.76 -11.42
C SER A 278 -8.02 7.72 -10.67
N GLN A 279 -8.75 8.84 -10.58
CA GLN A 279 -10.08 8.91 -9.97
C GLN A 279 -11.21 8.56 -10.94
N VAL A 280 -10.91 8.51 -12.24
CA VAL A 280 -11.93 8.21 -13.27
C VAL A 280 -12.22 6.72 -13.26
N MET A 281 -13.45 6.36 -12.90
CA MET A 281 -13.89 4.97 -12.86
C MET A 281 -14.61 4.59 -14.17
N PRO A 282 -14.48 3.34 -14.64
CA PRO A 282 -15.19 2.87 -15.81
C PRO A 282 -16.72 2.88 -15.58
N LYS A 283 -17.51 3.05 -16.64
CA LYS A 283 -18.99 3.11 -16.55
C LYS A 283 -19.64 1.91 -15.87
N TYR A 284 -19.05 0.72 -16.05
CA TYR A 284 -19.56 -0.51 -15.40
C TYR A 284 -19.28 -0.55 -13.90
N PHE A 285 -18.34 0.24 -13.40
CA PHE A 285 -18.03 0.31 -11.98
C PHE A 285 -19.12 1.14 -11.27
N LYS A 286 -20.03 0.46 -10.61
CA LYS A 286 -20.96 1.10 -9.69
C LYS A 286 -20.26 1.21 -8.33
N ALA A 287 -19.93 2.41 -7.91
CA ALA A 287 -19.45 2.67 -6.55
C ALA A 287 -20.57 2.23 -5.59
N SER A 288 -20.49 1.01 -5.14
CA SER A 288 -21.47 0.39 -4.24
C SER A 288 -21.28 0.89 -2.82
#